data_bed5d6942a097090dff8e09e0783b49d
#
_entry.id   bed5d6942a097090dff8e09e0783b49d
#
_cell.length_a   1.000
_cell.length_b   1.000
_cell.length_c   1.000
_cell.angle_alpha   90.00
_cell.angle_beta   90.00
_cell.angle_gamma   90.00
#
_symmetry.space_group_name_H-M   'P 1'
#
loop_
_entity.id
_entity.type
_entity.pdbx_description
1 polymer ?
#
loop_
_entity_poly.entity_id
_entity_poly.type
_entity_poly.pdbx_seq_one_letter_code
_entity_poly.pdbx_strand_id
1 'polypeptide(L)'
;MQHLDLLVVRKALEWLASGRRVWLCTVLSTYGSAPRAPGSLLAATADGHWIGSLSGGCVEDDFLERLAAGAFGQPVQVVRYGDGSDTRSAIRLPCGGILDVLVENLPADCDTQAHLRELESALAGRRRLLREVSLADGARRLLPDREHGPRVEREAERVLLRVGAAQRLLLAGYSTVAQVCAEFGVSLGFEVVLCDPRDEALQGVELPGVEIRRELPSEYIRLGGCHADTAVVALTHDPKIDDLAMIEAVRTEAFYIGVMGSMVTSAKRKERLRRVGGLSEAELARVIAPIGLNLGSKTPAEIALAVMADVLRVRSGIARERV
;
A
#
# COMPACT_ATOMS: atom_id res chain seq x y z
N MET A 1 10.36 -4.77 -4.23
CA MET A 1 10.89 -3.74 -3.29
C MET A 1 10.11 -3.85 -2.00
N GLN A 2 10.75 -3.98 -0.84
CA GLN A 2 10.00 -4.02 0.42
C GLN A 2 9.36 -2.66 0.67
N HIS A 3 8.11 -2.66 1.14
CA HIS A 3 7.41 -1.43 1.50
C HIS A 3 8.16 -0.67 2.59
N LEU A 4 8.34 0.64 2.45
CA LEU A 4 9.17 1.43 3.36
C LEU A 4 8.74 1.28 4.83
N ASP A 5 7.41 1.28 5.11
CA ASP A 5 6.89 1.14 6.47
C ASP A 5 7.25 -0.23 7.09
N LEU A 6 7.34 -1.31 6.28
CA LEU A 6 7.83 -2.61 6.75
C LEU A 6 9.31 -2.55 7.15
N LEU A 7 10.14 -1.85 6.35
CA LEU A 7 11.55 -1.62 6.69
C LEU A 7 11.71 -0.81 7.98
N VAL A 8 10.85 0.21 8.16
CA VAL A 8 10.82 1.02 9.39
C VAL A 8 10.54 0.16 10.62
N VAL A 9 9.50 -0.67 10.57
CA VAL A 9 9.13 -1.54 11.70
C VAL A 9 10.20 -2.58 11.98
N ARG A 10 10.81 -3.20 10.96
CA ARG A 10 11.93 -4.12 11.12
C ARG A 10 13.12 -3.48 11.77
N LYS A 11 13.48 -2.28 11.34
CA LYS A 11 14.62 -1.56 11.92
C LYS A 11 14.36 -1.12 13.36
N ALA A 12 13.13 -0.69 13.65
CA ALA A 12 12.70 -0.39 15.02
C ALA A 12 12.84 -1.64 15.93
N LEU A 13 12.42 -2.82 15.44
CA LEU A 13 12.61 -4.09 16.17
C LEU A 13 14.07 -4.43 16.43
N GLU A 14 14.96 -4.23 15.45
CA GLU A 14 16.40 -4.44 15.63
C GLU A 14 16.97 -3.53 16.74
N TRP A 15 16.58 -2.25 16.75
CA TRP A 15 17.01 -1.30 17.77
C TRP A 15 16.48 -1.67 19.16
N LEU A 16 15.19 -2.00 19.28
CA LEU A 16 14.59 -2.46 20.53
C LEU A 16 15.26 -3.74 21.06
N ALA A 17 15.56 -4.70 20.16
CA ALA A 17 16.25 -5.94 20.53
C ALA A 17 17.69 -5.69 21.03
N SER A 18 18.33 -4.60 20.57
CA SER A 18 19.64 -4.15 21.08
C SER A 18 19.55 -3.31 22.37
N GLY A 19 18.36 -3.20 22.98
CA GLY A 19 18.12 -2.43 24.21
C GLY A 19 17.96 -0.93 23.98
N ARG A 20 17.90 -0.46 22.75
CA ARG A 20 17.71 0.96 22.44
C ARG A 20 16.23 1.34 22.49
N ARG A 21 15.97 2.50 23.06
CA ARG A 21 14.67 3.14 22.98
C ARG A 21 14.42 3.67 21.55
N VAL A 22 13.21 3.54 21.06
CA VAL A 22 12.81 3.97 19.71
C VAL A 22 11.68 5.00 19.78
N TRP A 23 11.75 6.03 18.98
CA TRP A 23 10.61 6.92 18.70
C TRP A 23 10.02 6.52 17.36
N LEU A 24 8.74 6.08 17.40
CA LEU A 24 7.98 5.73 16.20
C LEU A 24 7.05 6.89 15.87
N CYS A 25 7.23 7.46 14.70
CA CYS A 25 6.40 8.55 14.17
C CYS A 25 5.45 8.02 13.12
N THR A 26 4.18 8.46 13.19
CA THR A 26 3.14 8.14 12.20
C THR A 26 2.52 9.42 11.67
N VAL A 27 2.46 9.61 10.37
CA VAL A 27 1.73 10.71 9.74
C VAL A 27 0.24 10.52 9.99
N LEU A 28 -0.42 11.45 10.67
CA LEU A 28 -1.85 11.39 10.97
C LEU A 28 -2.70 12.07 9.91
N SER A 29 -2.31 13.27 9.53
CA SER A 29 -3.02 14.05 8.52
C SER A 29 -2.05 14.95 7.76
N THR A 30 -2.44 15.26 6.53
CA THR A 30 -1.70 16.19 5.67
C THR A 30 -2.69 17.18 5.06
N TYR A 31 -2.32 18.43 5.00
CA TYR A 31 -3.10 19.47 4.35
C TYR A 31 -2.23 20.20 3.33
N GLY A 32 -2.71 20.34 2.09
CA GLY A 32 -1.90 20.83 0.97
C GLY A 32 -1.06 19.72 0.33
N SER A 33 -0.02 20.10 -0.40
CA SER A 33 0.87 19.16 -1.09
C SER A 33 1.82 18.52 -0.08
N ALA A 34 1.55 17.27 0.30
CA ALA A 34 2.44 16.50 1.16
C ALA A 34 2.94 15.26 0.42
N PRO A 35 4.25 14.97 0.43
CA PRO A 35 4.84 13.86 -0.31
C PRO A 35 4.56 12.49 0.35
N ARG A 36 4.09 12.48 1.61
CA ARG A 36 3.81 11.25 2.36
C ARG A 36 2.33 11.21 2.78
N ALA A 37 1.70 10.07 2.53
CA ALA A 37 0.29 9.86 2.89
C ALA A 37 0.11 9.60 4.39
N PRO A 38 -1.08 9.86 4.97
CA PRO A 38 -1.43 9.41 6.31
C PRO A 38 -1.15 7.92 6.51
N GLY A 39 -0.63 7.56 7.69
CA GLY A 39 -0.17 6.22 8.04
C GLY A 39 1.26 5.90 7.64
N SER A 40 2.00 6.80 6.98
CA SER A 40 3.43 6.63 6.72
C SER A 40 4.24 6.68 8.00
N LEU A 41 5.32 5.89 8.07
CA LEU A 41 6.12 5.70 9.27
C LEU A 41 7.53 6.29 9.16
N LEU A 42 8.06 6.72 10.31
CA LEU A 42 9.46 6.98 10.56
C LEU A 42 9.82 6.41 11.94
N ALA A 43 10.95 5.78 12.08
CA ALA A 43 11.52 5.39 13.38
C ALA A 43 12.87 6.05 13.60
N ALA A 44 13.15 6.47 14.84
CA ALA A 44 14.41 7.07 15.23
C ALA A 44 14.88 6.62 16.61
N THR A 45 16.16 6.80 16.89
CA THR A 45 16.80 6.56 18.18
C THR A 45 17.45 7.85 18.69
N ALA A 46 17.70 7.95 20.00
CA ALA A 46 18.26 9.16 20.62
C ALA A 46 19.67 9.53 20.12
N ASP A 47 20.40 8.57 19.58
CA ASP A 47 21.73 8.74 18.99
C ASP A 47 21.71 9.20 17.52
N GLY A 48 20.54 9.62 17.01
CA GLY A 48 20.38 10.23 15.70
C GLY A 48 20.24 9.26 14.53
N HIS A 49 20.15 7.94 14.76
CA HIS A 49 19.82 7.01 13.69
C HIS A 49 18.32 7.05 13.40
N TRP A 50 17.98 7.04 12.15
CA TRP A 50 16.59 7.03 11.71
C TRP A 50 16.37 6.30 10.39
N ILE A 51 15.11 5.93 10.13
CA ILE A 51 14.63 5.29 8.90
C ILE A 51 13.17 5.67 8.65
N GLY A 52 12.78 5.80 7.41
CA GLY A 52 11.42 6.20 7.03
C GLY A 52 11.36 7.63 6.53
N SER A 53 10.17 8.20 6.42
CA SER A 53 9.99 9.59 6.02
C SER A 53 8.61 10.12 6.42
N LEU A 54 8.53 11.39 6.83
CA LEU A 54 7.33 12.12 7.20
C LEU A 54 6.94 13.14 6.11
N SER A 55 7.92 13.87 5.57
CA SER A 55 7.70 14.94 4.60
C SER A 55 8.67 14.91 3.41
N GLY A 56 9.77 14.18 3.53
CA GLY A 56 10.85 14.11 2.55
C GLY A 56 11.93 15.16 2.75
N GLY A 57 12.13 15.68 3.97
CA GLY A 57 13.26 16.59 4.28
C GLY A 57 13.09 17.39 5.57
N CYS A 58 12.59 18.61 5.50
CA CYS A 58 12.64 19.60 6.58
C CYS A 58 12.01 19.16 7.92
N VAL A 59 10.96 18.34 7.89
CA VAL A 59 10.30 17.86 9.12
C VAL A 59 11.16 16.84 9.84
N GLU A 60 11.85 16.00 9.08
CA GLU A 60 12.76 15.00 9.61
C GLU A 60 13.91 15.66 10.40
N ASP A 61 14.51 16.72 9.83
CA ASP A 61 15.62 17.44 10.47
C ASP A 61 15.17 18.08 11.79
N ASP A 62 14.04 18.81 11.81
CA ASP A 62 13.47 19.40 13.03
C ASP A 62 13.13 18.33 14.08
N PHE A 63 12.49 17.24 13.63
CA PHE A 63 12.18 16.15 14.53
C PHE A 63 13.44 15.59 15.21
N LEU A 64 14.50 15.36 14.46
CA LEU A 64 15.75 14.82 14.98
C LEU A 64 16.47 15.81 15.93
N GLU A 65 16.49 17.10 15.60
CA GLU A 65 17.02 18.15 16.47
C GLU A 65 16.26 18.21 17.79
N ARG A 66 14.92 18.20 17.74
CA ARG A 66 14.06 18.20 18.94
C ARG A 66 14.20 16.92 19.74
N LEU A 67 14.38 15.76 19.06
CA LEU A 67 14.62 14.48 19.69
C LEU A 67 15.94 14.53 20.49
N ALA A 68 17.02 15.02 19.88
CA ALA A 68 18.32 15.19 20.53
C ALA A 68 18.26 16.15 21.71
N ALA A 69 17.40 17.17 21.65
CA ALA A 69 17.12 18.11 22.75
C ALA A 69 16.20 17.54 23.86
N GLY A 70 15.73 16.27 23.71
CA GLY A 70 14.89 15.62 24.72
C GLY A 70 13.42 16.06 24.72
N ALA A 71 12.90 16.66 23.63
CA ALA A 71 11.56 17.19 23.55
C ALA A 71 10.45 16.11 23.60
N PHE A 72 10.78 14.85 23.29
CA PHE A 72 9.83 13.75 23.16
C PHE A 72 9.91 12.74 24.31
N GLY A 73 9.82 13.25 25.54
CA GLY A 73 9.89 12.43 26.78
C GLY A 73 8.56 11.76 27.14
N GLN A 74 7.42 12.26 26.66
CA GLN A 74 6.10 11.68 26.94
C GLN A 74 5.92 10.34 26.22
N PRO A 75 5.08 9.40 26.75
CA PRO A 75 4.81 8.12 26.09
C PRO A 75 4.23 8.30 24.66
N VAL A 76 3.41 9.32 24.49
CA VAL A 76 2.76 9.68 23.22
C VAL A 76 2.50 11.17 23.15
N GLN A 77 2.64 11.75 21.96
CA GLN A 77 2.23 13.13 21.69
C GLN A 77 1.93 13.35 20.21
N VAL A 78 1.09 14.32 19.91
CA VAL A 78 0.82 14.76 18.53
C VAL A 78 1.55 16.07 18.30
N VAL A 79 2.36 16.11 17.25
CA VAL A 79 3.13 17.30 16.84
C VAL A 79 2.55 17.82 15.54
N ARG A 80 2.31 19.12 15.46
CA ARG A 80 1.85 19.80 14.26
C ARG A 80 2.98 20.61 13.65
N TYR A 81 3.18 20.45 12.35
CA TYR A 81 4.15 21.18 11.55
C TYR A 81 3.43 22.05 10.51
N GLY A 82 3.93 23.24 10.25
CA GLY A 82 3.56 24.06 9.08
C GLY A 82 2.61 25.23 9.34
N ASP A 83 1.82 25.26 10.42
CA ASP A 83 0.87 26.34 10.71
C ASP A 83 1.42 27.43 11.64
N GLY A 84 2.65 27.24 12.16
CA GLY A 84 3.27 28.16 13.11
C GLY A 84 2.60 28.20 14.50
N SER A 85 1.68 27.28 14.79
CA SER A 85 0.98 27.18 16.08
C SER A 85 1.84 26.56 17.17
N ASP A 86 2.79 25.69 16.80
CA ASP A 86 3.80 25.18 17.73
C ASP A 86 4.99 26.15 17.78
N THR A 87 5.03 26.95 18.84
CA THR A 87 6.14 27.90 19.12
C THR A 87 7.51 27.22 19.29
N ARG A 88 7.53 25.88 19.40
CA ARG A 88 8.74 25.06 19.51
C ARG A 88 9.23 24.54 18.15
N SER A 89 8.38 24.60 17.11
CA SER A 89 8.74 24.28 15.74
C SER A 89 8.57 25.57 14.90
N ALA A 90 9.67 26.22 14.59
CA ALA A 90 9.68 27.42 13.73
C ALA A 90 9.56 27.07 12.23
N ILE A 91 9.38 25.79 11.87
CA ILE A 91 9.40 25.35 10.48
C ILE A 91 8.07 25.66 9.81
N ARG A 92 8.13 26.59 8.86
CA ARG A 92 7.12 26.71 7.81
C ARG A 92 7.48 25.73 6.70
N LEU A 93 6.58 24.79 6.42
CA LEU A 93 6.80 23.90 5.28
C LEU A 93 6.86 24.73 4.00
N PRO A 94 7.90 24.55 3.14
CA PRO A 94 8.05 25.33 1.91
C PRO A 94 6.83 25.23 0.98
N CYS A 95 6.07 24.12 1.09
CA CYS A 95 4.84 23.88 0.34
C CYS A 95 3.59 24.56 0.94
N GLY A 96 3.71 25.25 2.08
CA GLY A 96 2.54 25.83 2.81
C GLY A 96 1.58 24.81 3.39
N GLY A 97 1.97 23.51 3.43
CA GLY A 97 1.14 22.44 3.97
C GLY A 97 1.16 22.36 5.49
N ILE A 98 0.21 21.62 6.04
CA ILE A 98 0.17 21.27 7.47
C ILE A 98 0.31 19.76 7.60
N LEU A 99 1.09 19.31 8.58
CA LEU A 99 1.34 17.91 8.86
C LEU A 99 1.15 17.64 10.35
N ASP A 100 0.22 16.73 10.69
CA ASP A 100 0.09 16.20 12.04
C ASP A 100 0.83 14.86 12.14
N VAL A 101 1.69 14.71 13.14
CA VAL A 101 2.50 13.51 13.38
C VAL A 101 2.25 13.00 14.80
N LEU A 102 1.89 11.71 14.91
CA LEU A 102 1.92 10.98 16.17
C LEU A 102 3.35 10.58 16.47
N VAL A 103 3.88 10.95 17.61
CA VAL A 103 5.19 10.54 18.11
C VAL A 103 5.00 9.65 19.32
N GLU A 104 5.44 8.41 19.24
CA GLU A 104 5.36 7.41 20.29
C GLU A 104 6.76 7.08 20.79
N ASN A 105 6.97 7.21 22.09
CA ASN A 105 8.21 6.84 22.77
C ASN A 105 8.13 5.37 23.19
N LEU A 106 8.82 4.50 22.49
CA LEU A 106 8.76 3.06 22.63
C LEU A 106 9.92 2.55 23.50
N PRO A 107 9.65 2.04 24.72
CA PRO A 107 10.69 1.41 25.55
C PRO A 107 11.14 0.08 24.96
N ALA A 108 12.37 -0.34 25.28
CA ALA A 108 12.96 -1.60 24.82
C ALA A 108 12.52 -2.78 25.70
N ASP A 109 11.21 -3.00 25.85
CA ASP A 109 10.63 -4.10 26.61
C ASP A 109 10.00 -5.19 25.70
N CYS A 110 9.64 -6.31 26.33
CA CYS A 110 9.06 -7.45 25.62
C CYS A 110 7.70 -7.15 24.99
N ASP A 111 6.88 -6.34 25.66
CA ASP A 111 5.53 -6.02 25.19
C ASP A 111 5.57 -5.13 23.94
N THR A 112 6.44 -4.13 23.94
CA THR A 112 6.68 -3.27 22.77
C THR A 112 7.21 -4.09 21.59
N GLN A 113 8.18 -4.99 21.84
CA GLN A 113 8.70 -5.86 20.78
C GLN A 113 7.63 -6.81 20.23
N ALA A 114 6.80 -7.40 21.10
CA ALA A 114 5.69 -8.25 20.68
C ALA A 114 4.70 -7.47 19.81
N HIS A 115 4.33 -6.26 20.23
CA HIS A 115 3.44 -5.37 19.47
C HIS A 115 4.00 -5.04 18.06
N LEU A 116 5.28 -4.70 17.95
CA LEU A 116 5.89 -4.42 16.65
C LEU A 116 6.06 -5.66 15.77
N ARG A 117 6.28 -6.87 16.33
CA ARG A 117 6.27 -8.12 15.54
C ARG A 117 4.91 -8.38 14.90
N GLU A 118 3.83 -8.08 15.62
CA GLU A 118 2.48 -8.16 15.08
C GLU A 118 2.26 -7.17 13.94
N LEU A 119 2.75 -5.92 14.08
CA LEU A 119 2.74 -4.93 13.01
C LEU A 119 3.57 -5.36 11.81
N GLU A 120 4.76 -5.92 12.03
CA GLU A 120 5.58 -6.48 10.96
C GLU A 120 4.82 -7.58 10.19
N SER A 121 4.16 -8.49 10.93
CA SER A 121 3.36 -9.55 10.34
C SER A 121 2.21 -9.00 9.48
N ALA A 122 1.55 -7.95 9.95
CA ALA A 122 0.48 -7.29 9.19
C ALA A 122 1.02 -6.60 7.92
N LEU A 123 2.10 -5.82 8.05
CA LEU A 123 2.74 -5.14 6.92
C LEU A 123 3.33 -6.11 5.89
N ALA A 124 3.70 -7.33 6.32
CA ALA A 124 4.13 -8.41 5.45
C ALA A 124 2.96 -9.16 4.76
N GLY A 125 1.73 -8.72 4.96
CA GLY A 125 0.56 -9.26 4.27
C GLY A 125 -0.12 -10.46 4.91
N ARG A 126 0.31 -10.87 6.09
CA ARG A 126 -0.23 -12.07 6.73
C ARG A 126 -1.60 -11.87 7.36
N ARG A 127 -1.95 -10.62 7.71
CA ARG A 127 -3.24 -10.23 8.30
C ARG A 127 -3.47 -8.72 8.24
N ARG A 128 -4.71 -8.30 8.43
CA ARG A 128 -5.10 -6.90 8.58
C ARG A 128 -5.37 -6.63 10.06
N LEU A 129 -4.83 -5.52 10.56
CA LEU A 129 -4.97 -5.09 11.95
C LEU A 129 -5.44 -3.64 12.02
N LEU A 130 -6.30 -3.36 12.98
CA LEU A 130 -6.60 -2.03 13.47
C LEU A 130 -5.74 -1.78 14.70
N ARG A 131 -4.77 -0.87 14.59
CA ARG A 131 -3.92 -0.46 15.69
C ARG A 131 -4.55 0.75 16.37
N GLU A 132 -4.93 0.61 17.63
CA GLU A 132 -5.41 1.68 18.48
C GLU A 132 -4.27 2.19 19.34
N VAL A 133 -4.10 3.53 19.42
CA VAL A 133 -3.14 4.21 20.29
C VAL A 133 -3.89 5.25 21.13
N SER A 134 -3.87 5.09 22.43
CA SER A 134 -4.43 6.06 23.38
C SER A 134 -3.55 7.30 23.45
N LEU A 135 -4.14 8.48 23.32
CA LEU A 135 -3.43 9.76 23.39
C LEU A 135 -3.20 10.23 24.84
N ALA A 136 -3.86 9.60 25.82
CA ALA A 136 -3.72 9.93 27.23
C ALA A 136 -2.45 9.35 27.85
N ASP A 137 -2.15 8.07 27.56
CA ASP A 137 -1.10 7.30 28.22
C ASP A 137 -0.18 6.53 27.28
N GLY A 138 -0.46 6.55 25.95
CA GLY A 138 0.29 5.81 24.96
C GLY A 138 0.01 4.31 24.97
N ALA A 139 -1.06 3.84 25.62
CA ALA A 139 -1.46 2.44 25.59
C ALA A 139 -1.80 2.03 24.14
N ARG A 140 -1.41 0.80 23.76
CA ARG A 140 -1.54 0.30 22.38
C ARG A 140 -2.31 -1.01 22.37
N ARG A 141 -3.21 -1.13 21.43
CA ARG A 141 -3.99 -2.36 21.20
C ARG A 141 -3.96 -2.73 19.73
N LEU A 142 -4.02 -4.04 19.45
CA LEU A 142 -4.16 -4.58 18.11
C LEU A 142 -5.46 -5.35 18.03
N LEU A 143 -6.33 -4.95 17.13
CA LEU A 143 -7.63 -5.55 16.89
C LEU A 143 -7.66 -6.08 15.45
N PRO A 144 -8.44 -7.15 15.17
CA PRO A 144 -8.67 -7.55 13.79
C PRO A 144 -9.36 -6.42 13.01
N ASP A 145 -8.82 -6.01 11.88
CA ASP A 145 -9.48 -5.05 10.99
C ASP A 145 -10.46 -5.81 10.09
N ARG A 146 -11.75 -5.68 10.39
CA ARG A 146 -12.86 -6.31 9.66
C ARG A 146 -13.63 -5.34 8.79
N GLU A 147 -13.30 -4.06 8.84
CA GLU A 147 -14.03 -3.00 8.17
C GLU A 147 -13.14 -2.27 7.16
N HIS A 148 -13.79 -1.65 6.18
CA HIS A 148 -13.11 -0.74 5.25
C HIS A 148 -13.28 0.68 5.79
N GLY A 149 -12.16 1.42 5.82
CA GLY A 149 -12.16 2.79 6.31
C GLY A 149 -10.87 3.52 5.98
N PRO A 150 -10.74 4.79 6.34
CA PRO A 150 -9.51 5.54 6.12
C PRO A 150 -8.34 4.90 6.86
N ARG A 151 -7.13 5.04 6.31
CA ARG A 151 -5.91 4.45 6.89
C ARG A 151 -5.62 4.99 8.29
N VAL A 152 -6.00 6.23 8.56
CA VAL A 152 -5.86 6.90 9.84
C VAL A 152 -7.18 7.54 10.21
N GLU A 153 -7.66 7.26 11.41
CA GLU A 153 -8.79 7.95 12.04
C GLU A 153 -8.32 8.53 13.37
N ARG A 154 -8.54 9.82 13.56
CA ARG A 154 -8.19 10.51 14.81
C ARG A 154 -9.45 10.91 15.55
N GLU A 155 -9.57 10.42 16.77
CA GLU A 155 -10.59 10.81 17.73
C GLU A 155 -9.98 11.71 18.83
N ALA A 156 -10.79 12.17 19.76
CA ALA A 156 -10.33 13.06 20.84
C ALA A 156 -9.26 12.41 21.74
N GLU A 157 -9.43 11.11 22.05
CA GLU A 157 -8.62 10.40 23.04
C GLU A 157 -7.76 9.29 22.44
N ARG A 158 -7.94 8.97 21.16
CA ARG A 158 -7.21 7.87 20.51
C ARG A 158 -6.99 8.10 19.02
N VAL A 159 -6.04 7.37 18.49
CA VAL A 159 -5.78 7.25 17.06
C VAL A 159 -5.99 5.79 16.64
N LEU A 160 -6.72 5.59 15.55
CA LEU A 160 -6.92 4.31 14.92
C LEU A 160 -6.13 4.28 13.61
N LEU A 161 -5.29 3.26 13.47
CA LEU A 161 -4.39 3.08 12.33
C LEU A 161 -4.69 1.72 11.69
N ARG A 162 -5.16 1.71 10.43
CA ARG A 162 -5.30 0.47 9.67
C ARG A 162 -3.96 0.04 9.13
N VAL A 163 -3.51 -1.13 9.58
CA VAL A 163 -2.24 -1.74 9.19
C VAL A 163 -2.54 -3.03 8.44
N GLY A 164 -2.11 -3.10 7.21
CA GLY A 164 -2.34 -4.25 6.34
C GLY A 164 -1.17 -4.50 5.41
N ALA A 165 -1.34 -5.46 4.50
CA ALA A 165 -0.38 -5.78 3.48
C ALA A 165 0.02 -4.54 2.68
N ALA A 166 1.26 -4.54 2.21
CA ALA A 166 1.61 -3.71 1.07
C ALA A 166 0.62 -3.98 -0.06
N GLN A 167 0.15 -2.93 -0.70
CA GLN A 167 -0.75 -3.10 -1.84
C GLN A 167 -0.03 -3.89 -2.92
N ARG A 168 -0.65 -4.97 -3.38
CA ARG A 168 -0.09 -5.83 -4.42
C ARG A 168 -0.71 -5.53 -5.77
N LEU A 169 0.14 -5.42 -6.79
CA LEU A 169 -0.27 -5.42 -8.18
C LEU A 169 0.16 -6.76 -8.78
N LEU A 170 -0.79 -7.64 -9.03
CA LEU A 170 -0.56 -8.91 -9.72
C LEU A 170 -0.84 -8.71 -11.21
N LEU A 171 0.21 -8.78 -12.02
CA LEU A 171 0.16 -8.76 -13.46
C LEU A 171 0.04 -10.20 -13.98
N ALA A 172 -1.11 -10.52 -14.53
CA ALA A 172 -1.39 -11.83 -15.10
C ALA A 172 -0.93 -11.86 -16.55
N GLY A 173 0.31 -12.30 -16.73
CA GLY A 173 1.02 -12.42 -18.00
C GLY A 173 1.78 -11.16 -18.40
N TYR A 174 2.86 -11.39 -19.15
CA TYR A 174 3.72 -10.34 -19.69
C TYR A 174 3.21 -9.80 -21.02
N SER A 175 3.27 -8.51 -21.18
CA SER A 175 3.08 -7.77 -22.44
C SER A 175 3.75 -6.40 -22.31
N THR A 176 3.87 -5.64 -23.40
CA THR A 176 4.40 -4.27 -23.34
C THR A 176 3.58 -3.36 -22.44
N VAL A 177 2.26 -3.57 -22.37
CA VAL A 177 1.39 -2.83 -21.42
C VAL A 177 1.66 -3.27 -19.98
N ALA A 178 1.83 -4.58 -19.73
CA ALA A 178 2.14 -5.11 -18.41
C ALA A 178 3.49 -4.60 -17.88
N GLN A 179 4.49 -4.47 -18.78
CA GLN A 179 5.76 -3.86 -18.42
C GLN A 179 5.60 -2.44 -17.86
N VAL A 180 4.89 -1.57 -18.59
CA VAL A 180 4.68 -0.19 -18.15
C VAL A 180 3.80 -0.12 -16.89
N CYS A 181 2.79 -1.00 -16.78
CA CYS A 181 2.02 -1.14 -15.53
C CYS A 181 2.91 -1.54 -14.34
N ALA A 182 3.90 -2.42 -14.56
CA ALA A 182 4.86 -2.80 -13.53
C ALA A 182 5.71 -1.61 -13.06
N GLU A 183 6.23 -0.82 -13.98
CA GLU A 183 7.02 0.38 -13.70
C GLU A 183 6.20 1.42 -12.91
N PHE A 184 4.95 1.68 -13.33
CA PHE A 184 4.04 2.54 -12.57
C PHE A 184 3.70 1.94 -11.20
N GLY A 185 3.45 0.62 -11.12
CA GLY A 185 3.16 -0.06 -9.87
C GLY A 185 4.29 0.10 -8.85
N VAL A 186 5.54 -0.12 -9.27
CA VAL A 186 6.73 0.10 -8.43
C VAL A 186 6.83 1.55 -7.99
N SER A 187 6.64 2.52 -8.91
CA SER A 187 6.70 3.95 -8.61
C SER A 187 5.60 4.39 -7.65
N LEU A 188 4.43 3.77 -7.71
CA LEU A 188 3.29 4.02 -6.83
C LEU A 188 3.37 3.26 -5.50
N GLY A 189 4.44 2.47 -5.28
CA GLY A 189 4.69 1.76 -4.02
C GLY A 189 3.94 0.43 -3.88
N PHE A 190 3.43 -0.16 -4.96
CA PHE A 190 2.89 -1.51 -4.94
C PHE A 190 4.00 -2.55 -4.82
N GLU A 191 3.70 -3.65 -4.14
CA GLU A 191 4.40 -4.91 -4.32
C GLU A 191 3.97 -5.48 -5.68
N VAL A 192 4.86 -5.46 -6.66
CA VAL A 192 4.51 -5.89 -8.02
C VAL A 192 4.96 -7.32 -8.24
N VAL A 193 4.01 -8.18 -8.58
CA VAL A 193 4.25 -9.58 -8.95
C VAL A 193 3.77 -9.78 -10.39
N LEU A 194 4.65 -10.30 -11.23
CA LEU A 194 4.32 -10.66 -12.62
C LEU A 194 4.41 -12.17 -12.77
N CYS A 195 3.31 -12.81 -13.12
CA CYS A 195 3.23 -14.24 -13.38
C CYS A 195 3.03 -14.51 -14.86
N ASP A 196 3.93 -15.26 -15.49
CA ASP A 196 3.78 -15.72 -16.88
C ASP A 196 4.43 -17.10 -17.04
N PRO A 197 3.71 -18.11 -17.55
CA PRO A 197 4.27 -19.45 -17.78
C PRO A 197 5.14 -19.53 -19.05
N ARG A 198 5.13 -18.51 -19.92
CA ARG A 198 5.82 -18.51 -21.20
C ARG A 198 7.26 -18.04 -21.04
N ASP A 199 8.21 -18.96 -21.02
CA ASP A 199 9.63 -18.62 -20.92
C ASP A 199 10.12 -17.70 -22.04
N GLU A 200 9.59 -17.87 -23.24
CA GLU A 200 9.91 -17.04 -24.40
C GLU A 200 9.49 -15.57 -24.19
N ALA A 201 8.32 -15.35 -23.57
CA ALA A 201 7.84 -14.00 -23.26
C ALA A 201 8.68 -13.29 -22.17
N LEU A 202 9.31 -14.06 -21.30
CA LEU A 202 10.15 -13.55 -20.21
C LEU A 202 11.65 -13.54 -20.53
N GLN A 203 12.03 -13.93 -21.75
CA GLN A 203 13.43 -13.94 -22.14
C GLN A 203 13.99 -12.52 -22.22
N GLY A 204 15.06 -12.25 -21.43
CA GLY A 204 15.69 -10.93 -21.40
C GLY A 204 14.87 -9.83 -20.68
N VAL A 205 13.77 -10.20 -20.03
CA VAL A 205 12.94 -9.24 -19.27
C VAL A 205 13.58 -8.99 -17.90
N GLU A 206 14.01 -7.74 -17.70
CA GLU A 206 14.49 -7.24 -16.41
C GLU A 206 13.58 -6.10 -15.95
N LEU A 207 12.89 -6.32 -14.83
CA LEU A 207 11.98 -5.32 -14.24
C LEU A 207 12.42 -5.04 -12.78
N PRO A 208 13.20 -3.99 -12.55
CA PRO A 208 13.66 -3.64 -11.20
C PRO A 208 12.48 -3.45 -10.22
N GLY A 209 12.55 -4.14 -9.10
CA GLY A 209 11.50 -4.03 -8.07
C GLY A 209 10.26 -4.89 -8.31
N VAL A 210 10.26 -5.73 -9.34
CA VAL A 210 9.16 -6.66 -9.68
C VAL A 210 9.58 -8.09 -9.36
N GLU A 211 8.72 -8.83 -8.68
CA GLU A 211 8.88 -10.27 -8.50
C GLU A 211 8.33 -10.99 -9.74
N ILE A 212 9.21 -11.66 -10.49
CA ILE A 212 8.82 -12.42 -11.68
C ILE A 212 8.63 -13.89 -11.30
N ARG A 213 7.45 -14.44 -11.58
CA ARG A 213 7.06 -15.82 -11.36
C ARG A 213 6.83 -16.53 -12.70
N ARG A 214 7.56 -17.64 -12.94
CA ARG A 214 7.43 -18.48 -14.15
C ARG A 214 6.37 -19.55 -13.95
N GLU A 215 5.14 -19.12 -13.71
CA GLU A 215 4.00 -19.99 -13.46
C GLU A 215 2.70 -19.36 -13.98
N LEU A 216 1.65 -20.17 -14.09
CA LEU A 216 0.33 -19.65 -14.46
C LEU A 216 -0.19 -18.68 -13.38
N PRO A 217 -0.66 -17.49 -13.76
CA PRO A 217 -1.25 -16.54 -12.80
C PRO A 217 -2.39 -17.16 -12.00
N SER A 218 -3.22 -18.02 -12.61
CA SER A 218 -4.29 -18.74 -11.95
C SER A 218 -3.80 -19.64 -10.82
N GLU A 219 -2.66 -20.33 -10.99
CA GLU A 219 -2.05 -21.16 -9.96
C GLU A 219 -1.53 -20.31 -8.80
N TYR A 220 -0.82 -19.22 -9.09
CA TYR A 220 -0.37 -18.27 -8.07
C TYR A 220 -1.54 -17.73 -7.24
N ILE A 221 -2.65 -17.34 -7.90
CA ILE A 221 -3.86 -16.85 -7.23
C ILE A 221 -4.47 -17.96 -6.36
N ARG A 222 -4.64 -19.16 -6.90
CA ARG A 222 -5.23 -20.31 -6.20
C ARG A 222 -4.43 -20.72 -4.96
N LEU A 223 -3.12 -20.57 -4.99
CA LEU A 223 -2.21 -20.85 -3.87
C LEU A 223 -2.14 -19.72 -2.83
N GLY A 224 -3.03 -18.73 -2.88
CA GLY A 224 -3.12 -17.66 -1.91
C GLY A 224 -2.28 -16.43 -2.25
N GLY A 225 -1.91 -16.26 -3.52
CA GLY A 225 -1.17 -15.09 -4.01
C GLY A 225 -1.94 -13.77 -3.96
N CYS A 226 -3.24 -13.78 -3.63
CA CYS A 226 -4.07 -12.59 -3.51
C CYS A 226 -4.62 -12.41 -2.09
N HIS A 227 -4.69 -11.17 -1.67
CA HIS A 227 -5.34 -10.70 -0.43
C HIS A 227 -6.23 -9.49 -0.73
N ALA A 228 -6.94 -8.96 0.25
CA ALA A 228 -7.90 -7.86 0.07
C ALA A 228 -7.28 -6.56 -0.51
N ASP A 229 -5.97 -6.36 -0.36
CA ASP A 229 -5.25 -5.22 -0.93
C ASP A 229 -4.54 -5.57 -2.26
N THR A 230 -5.00 -6.60 -2.98
CA THR A 230 -4.45 -7.02 -4.28
C THR A 230 -5.30 -6.46 -5.43
N ALA A 231 -4.63 -5.88 -6.43
CA ALA A 231 -5.19 -5.60 -7.75
C ALA A 231 -4.70 -6.67 -8.73
N VAL A 232 -5.61 -7.40 -9.36
CA VAL A 232 -5.31 -8.38 -10.40
C VAL A 232 -5.58 -7.77 -11.77
N VAL A 233 -4.56 -7.74 -12.63
CA VAL A 233 -4.59 -7.05 -13.93
C VAL A 233 -4.10 -8.00 -15.02
N ALA A 234 -4.98 -8.40 -15.95
CA ALA A 234 -4.66 -9.30 -17.06
C ALA A 234 -4.56 -8.53 -18.38
N LEU A 235 -3.39 -8.58 -19.02
CA LEU A 235 -3.00 -7.70 -20.12
C LEU A 235 -2.38 -8.45 -21.34
N THR A 236 -2.59 -9.79 -21.48
CA THR A 236 -1.94 -10.56 -22.54
C THR A 236 -2.77 -10.72 -23.81
N HIS A 237 -4.09 -10.57 -23.73
CA HIS A 237 -5.07 -10.99 -24.74
C HIS A 237 -5.16 -12.51 -24.97
N ASP A 238 -4.37 -13.32 -24.28
CA ASP A 238 -4.46 -14.77 -24.34
C ASP A 238 -5.52 -15.30 -23.36
N PRO A 239 -6.63 -15.91 -23.83
CA PRO A 239 -7.64 -16.46 -22.94
C PRO A 239 -7.12 -17.56 -22.01
N LYS A 240 -6.06 -18.28 -22.40
CA LYS A 240 -5.47 -19.33 -21.56
C LYS A 240 -4.74 -18.76 -20.33
N ILE A 241 -4.36 -17.50 -20.37
CA ILE A 241 -3.75 -16.77 -19.26
C ILE A 241 -4.78 -15.89 -18.61
N ASP A 242 -5.38 -14.97 -19.39
CA ASP A 242 -6.29 -13.94 -18.89
C ASP A 242 -7.56 -14.53 -18.26
N ASP A 243 -8.25 -15.43 -18.97
CA ASP A 243 -9.54 -15.95 -18.48
C ASP A 243 -9.37 -16.85 -17.26
N LEU A 244 -8.32 -17.70 -17.25
CA LEU A 244 -8.03 -18.54 -16.09
C LEU A 244 -7.68 -17.69 -14.86
N ALA A 245 -6.92 -16.61 -15.04
CA ALA A 245 -6.63 -15.67 -13.96
C ALA A 245 -7.92 -15.01 -13.43
N MET A 246 -8.84 -14.59 -14.32
CA MET A 246 -10.12 -13.99 -13.91
C MET A 246 -10.99 -14.97 -13.11
N ILE A 247 -11.05 -16.24 -13.53
CA ILE A 247 -11.84 -17.30 -12.85
C ILE A 247 -11.37 -17.49 -11.40
N GLU A 248 -10.05 -17.50 -11.18
CA GLU A 248 -9.52 -17.65 -9.82
C GLU A 248 -9.60 -16.33 -9.03
N ALA A 249 -9.35 -15.19 -9.68
CA ALA A 249 -9.35 -13.89 -9.00
C ALA A 249 -10.71 -13.51 -8.38
N VAL A 250 -11.82 -13.82 -9.08
CA VAL A 250 -13.18 -13.49 -8.56
C VAL A 250 -13.55 -14.26 -7.29
N ARG A 251 -12.82 -15.33 -6.98
CA ARG A 251 -12.99 -16.14 -5.76
C ARG A 251 -12.19 -15.62 -4.58
N THR A 252 -11.33 -14.63 -4.81
CA THR A 252 -10.49 -13.99 -3.79
C THR A 252 -11.12 -12.69 -3.27
N GLU A 253 -10.50 -12.11 -2.25
CA GLU A 253 -10.90 -10.79 -1.73
C GLU A 253 -10.27 -9.62 -2.50
N ALA A 254 -9.55 -9.86 -3.61
CA ALA A 254 -8.89 -8.82 -4.41
C ALA A 254 -9.81 -7.62 -4.66
N PHE A 255 -9.33 -6.40 -4.35
CA PHE A 255 -10.17 -5.19 -4.45
C PHE A 255 -10.40 -4.73 -5.88
N TYR A 256 -9.51 -5.13 -6.81
CA TYR A 256 -9.58 -4.80 -8.23
C TYR A 256 -9.28 -6.04 -9.06
N ILE A 257 -10.14 -6.33 -10.02
CA ILE A 257 -9.97 -7.44 -10.97
C ILE A 257 -10.28 -6.91 -12.35
N GLY A 258 -9.27 -6.74 -13.17
CA GLY A 258 -9.42 -6.12 -14.48
C GLY A 258 -8.76 -6.89 -15.60
N VAL A 259 -9.36 -6.84 -16.79
CA VAL A 259 -8.84 -7.52 -17.97
C VAL A 259 -8.96 -6.68 -19.22
N MET A 260 -7.88 -6.66 -20.01
CA MET A 260 -7.78 -5.87 -21.23
C MET A 260 -8.64 -6.45 -22.36
N GLY A 261 -9.25 -5.55 -23.12
CA GLY A 261 -10.03 -5.88 -24.31
C GLY A 261 -10.86 -4.70 -24.79
N SER A 262 -11.26 -4.72 -26.06
CA SER A 262 -12.27 -3.80 -26.57
C SER A 262 -13.65 -4.11 -25.97
N MET A 263 -14.62 -3.23 -26.14
CA MET A 263 -16.02 -3.48 -25.72
C MET A 263 -16.55 -4.80 -26.27
N VAL A 264 -16.30 -5.05 -27.56
CA VAL A 264 -16.74 -6.29 -28.23
C VAL A 264 -16.02 -7.52 -27.65
N THR A 265 -14.70 -7.44 -27.46
CA THR A 265 -13.90 -8.53 -26.90
C THR A 265 -14.31 -8.82 -25.46
N SER A 266 -14.56 -7.77 -24.68
CA SER A 266 -14.99 -7.87 -23.28
C SER A 266 -16.38 -8.51 -23.15
N ALA A 267 -17.33 -8.20 -24.03
CA ALA A 267 -18.64 -8.86 -24.06
C ALA A 267 -18.52 -10.36 -24.36
N LYS A 268 -17.73 -10.73 -25.38
CA LYS A 268 -17.45 -12.15 -25.71
C LYS A 268 -16.73 -12.87 -24.57
N ARG A 269 -15.80 -12.20 -23.87
CA ARG A 269 -15.11 -12.74 -22.71
C ARG A 269 -16.07 -13.02 -21.56
N LYS A 270 -16.93 -12.06 -21.21
CA LYS A 270 -17.93 -12.26 -20.14
C LYS A 270 -18.85 -13.43 -20.42
N GLU A 271 -19.28 -13.60 -21.67
CA GLU A 271 -20.08 -14.76 -22.08
C GLU A 271 -19.29 -16.08 -21.94
N ARG A 272 -18.02 -16.09 -22.32
CA ARG A 272 -17.15 -17.28 -22.15
C ARG A 272 -16.90 -17.61 -20.68
N LEU A 273 -16.63 -16.60 -19.83
CA LEU A 273 -16.45 -16.77 -18.38
C LEU A 273 -17.72 -17.32 -17.72
N ARG A 274 -18.90 -16.87 -18.16
CA ARG A 274 -20.19 -17.42 -17.71
C ARG A 274 -20.34 -18.88 -18.10
N ARG A 275 -20.20 -19.19 -19.38
CA ARG A 275 -20.51 -20.52 -19.94
C ARG A 275 -19.45 -21.56 -19.60
N VAL A 276 -18.18 -21.23 -19.73
CA VAL A 276 -17.05 -22.16 -19.57
C VAL A 276 -16.45 -22.08 -18.17
N GLY A 277 -16.33 -20.87 -17.62
CA GLY A 277 -15.80 -20.62 -16.28
C GLY A 277 -16.80 -20.88 -15.16
N GLY A 278 -18.11 -20.98 -15.50
CA GLY A 278 -19.16 -21.20 -14.51
C GLY A 278 -19.42 -20.02 -13.57
N LEU A 279 -19.00 -18.81 -13.96
CA LEU A 279 -19.11 -17.63 -13.10
C LEU A 279 -20.56 -17.12 -13.02
N SER A 280 -20.99 -16.82 -11.82
CA SER A 280 -22.25 -16.16 -11.52
C SER A 280 -22.25 -14.68 -11.97
N GLU A 281 -23.42 -14.04 -12.08
CA GLU A 281 -23.53 -12.62 -12.39
C GLU A 281 -22.83 -11.74 -11.35
N ALA A 282 -22.84 -12.12 -10.08
CA ALA A 282 -22.14 -11.42 -8.99
C ALA A 282 -20.61 -11.47 -9.18
N GLU A 283 -20.06 -12.62 -9.55
CA GLU A 283 -18.64 -12.77 -9.86
C GLU A 283 -18.25 -12.03 -11.12
N LEU A 284 -19.08 -12.10 -12.19
CA LEU A 284 -18.86 -11.35 -13.43
C LEU A 284 -18.90 -9.83 -13.22
N ALA A 285 -19.70 -9.34 -12.29
CA ALA A 285 -19.76 -7.92 -11.94
C ALA A 285 -18.46 -7.41 -11.30
N ARG A 286 -17.68 -8.29 -10.66
CA ARG A 286 -16.35 -7.97 -10.12
C ARG A 286 -15.30 -7.77 -11.21
N VAL A 287 -15.51 -8.32 -12.42
CA VAL A 287 -14.54 -8.22 -13.52
C VAL A 287 -14.74 -6.92 -14.29
N ILE A 288 -13.78 -6.03 -14.18
CA ILE A 288 -13.71 -4.77 -14.93
C ILE A 288 -13.18 -5.07 -16.33
N ALA A 289 -14.07 -5.05 -17.32
CA ALA A 289 -13.76 -5.29 -18.73
C ALA A 289 -14.65 -4.43 -19.63
N PRO A 290 -14.08 -3.53 -20.42
CA PRO A 290 -12.66 -3.17 -20.58
C PRO A 290 -12.04 -2.62 -19.30
N ILE A 291 -10.75 -2.99 -19.09
CA ILE A 291 -9.96 -2.47 -17.97
C ILE A 291 -9.60 -1.00 -18.16
N GLY A 292 -9.47 -0.27 -17.05
CA GLY A 292 -8.97 1.11 -17.03
C GLY A 292 -10.03 2.16 -17.29
N LEU A 293 -9.64 3.42 -17.16
CA LEU A 293 -10.45 4.58 -17.49
C LEU A 293 -10.51 4.80 -19.02
N ASN A 294 -11.62 5.33 -19.51
CA ASN A 294 -11.76 5.65 -20.93
C ASN A 294 -11.08 7.00 -21.26
N LEU A 295 -9.76 6.96 -21.44
CA LEU A 295 -8.93 8.13 -21.78
C LEU A 295 -8.65 8.26 -23.27
N GLY A 296 -9.26 7.40 -24.12
CA GLY A 296 -8.95 7.34 -25.55
C GLY A 296 -7.56 6.76 -25.85
N SER A 297 -6.99 6.00 -24.91
CA SER A 297 -5.64 5.43 -24.95
C SER A 297 -5.41 4.53 -26.17
N LYS A 298 -4.25 4.64 -26.81
CA LYS A 298 -3.85 3.85 -27.99
C LYS A 298 -2.47 3.21 -27.83
N THR A 299 -1.55 3.88 -27.13
CA THR A 299 -0.20 3.36 -26.90
C THR A 299 -0.13 2.50 -25.64
N PRO A 300 0.84 1.58 -25.52
CA PRO A 300 1.03 0.79 -24.30
C PRO A 300 1.13 1.66 -23.03
N ALA A 301 1.84 2.77 -23.09
CA ALA A 301 2.00 3.68 -21.95
C ALA A 301 0.69 4.38 -21.57
N GLU A 302 -0.10 4.84 -22.54
CA GLU A 302 -1.42 5.44 -22.29
C GLU A 302 -2.40 4.42 -21.68
N ILE A 303 -2.38 3.19 -22.20
CA ILE A 303 -3.21 2.10 -21.69
C ILE A 303 -2.81 1.78 -20.25
N ALA A 304 -1.52 1.65 -19.97
CA ALA A 304 -1.01 1.40 -18.63
C ALA A 304 -1.38 2.53 -17.66
N LEU A 305 -1.30 3.79 -18.08
CA LEU A 305 -1.74 4.94 -17.30
C LEU A 305 -3.24 4.84 -16.98
N ALA A 306 -4.08 4.54 -17.98
CA ALA A 306 -5.53 4.38 -17.79
C ALA A 306 -5.86 3.25 -16.81
N VAL A 307 -5.14 2.12 -16.89
CA VAL A 307 -5.27 0.98 -15.98
C VAL A 307 -4.89 1.38 -14.55
N MET A 308 -3.72 1.96 -14.35
CA MET A 308 -3.24 2.32 -13.03
C MET A 308 -4.06 3.45 -12.39
N ALA A 309 -4.55 4.40 -13.17
CA ALA A 309 -5.48 5.43 -12.70
C ALA A 309 -6.80 4.80 -12.20
N ASP A 310 -7.34 3.81 -12.90
CA ASP A 310 -8.57 3.11 -12.48
C ASP A 310 -8.33 2.25 -11.23
N VAL A 311 -7.18 1.59 -11.12
CA VAL A 311 -6.77 0.87 -9.90
C VAL A 311 -6.72 1.82 -8.70
N LEU A 312 -6.09 3.00 -8.85
CA LEU A 312 -6.02 4.01 -7.79
C LEU A 312 -7.41 4.56 -7.43
N ARG A 313 -8.27 4.80 -8.42
CA ARG A 313 -9.64 5.25 -8.23
C ARG A 313 -10.44 4.27 -7.36
N VAL A 314 -10.43 2.98 -7.73
CA VAL A 314 -11.16 1.93 -6.98
C VAL A 314 -10.61 1.81 -5.57
N ARG A 315 -9.28 1.81 -5.41
CA ARG A 315 -8.63 1.81 -4.11
C ARG A 315 -9.09 2.95 -3.20
N SER A 316 -9.29 4.13 -3.78
CA SER A 316 -9.72 5.34 -3.05
C SER A 316 -11.23 5.43 -2.86
N GLY A 317 -12.01 4.41 -3.28
CA GLY A 317 -13.46 4.42 -3.16
C GLY A 317 -14.18 5.48 -4.04
N ILE A 318 -13.49 5.99 -5.07
CA ILE A 318 -14.06 7.02 -5.95
C ILE A 318 -14.95 6.34 -7.00
N ALA A 319 -16.21 6.78 -7.09
CA ALA A 319 -17.14 6.28 -8.10
C ALA A 319 -16.67 6.67 -9.52
N ARG A 320 -16.96 5.81 -10.51
CA ARG A 320 -16.48 6.00 -11.89
C ARG A 320 -17.04 7.26 -12.57
N GLU A 321 -18.23 7.68 -12.15
CA GLU A 321 -18.93 8.86 -12.65
C GLU A 321 -18.34 10.19 -12.17
N ARG A 322 -17.36 10.12 -11.24
CA ARG A 322 -16.69 11.31 -10.68
C ARG A 322 -15.30 11.56 -11.30
N VAL A 323 -14.93 10.78 -12.32
CA VAL A 323 -13.61 10.90 -12.97
C VAL A 323 -13.77 11.09 -14.48
#